data_1d78a43b360a3d43c6c14f7ac90308a0
#
_entry.id   1d78a43b360a3d43c6c14f7ac90308a0
#
_cell.length_a   1.000
_cell.length_b   1.000
_cell.length_c   1.000
_cell.angle_alpha   90.00
_cell.angle_beta   90.00
_cell.angle_gamma   90.00
#
_symmetry.space_group_name_H-M   'P 1'
#
loop_
_entity.id
_entity.type
_entity.pdbx_description
1 polymer ?
#
loop_
_entity_poly.entity_id
_entity_poly.type
_entity_poly.pdbx_seq_one_letter_code
_entity_poly.pdbx_strand_id
1 'polypeptide(L)'
;MGPEPLQRASQMFVERILKDELDQKDCVDLRFGWRLNGFEQNAGGVTTEIENLETGEIEKVECGYLVGSDGARSSVRKALGIEYDGKSGEERDFMMGQMLSVYFEAPGLYDVMQTDAPWQFHSLNPDGRASIVALDGKGKFLTWAKLEPGQDAETLDPRPYIWRVIGAEIPIDVLSSKPWQAGLSLVANEFQRDRVILAGDAVHLFTPTGGF
;
A
#
# COMPACT_ATOMS: atom_id res chain seq x y z
N MET A 1 -14.84 12.75 23.30
CA MET A 1 -14.36 12.97 21.92
C MET A 1 -13.00 13.63 22.05
N GLY A 2 -12.02 13.23 21.22
CA GLY A 2 -10.72 13.91 21.20
C GLY A 2 -10.87 15.36 20.67
N PRO A 3 -9.84 16.20 20.84
CA PRO A 3 -9.86 17.59 20.38
C PRO A 3 -9.96 17.71 18.86
N GLU A 4 -9.54 16.69 18.13
CA GLU A 4 -9.60 16.63 16.67
C GLU A 4 -10.66 15.63 16.21
N PRO A 5 -11.47 15.95 15.18
CA PRO A 5 -12.38 15.01 14.56
C PRO A 5 -11.59 13.91 13.82
N LEU A 6 -12.24 12.78 13.59
CA LEU A 6 -11.67 11.72 12.75
C LEU A 6 -11.34 12.28 11.36
N GLN A 7 -10.09 12.17 10.96
CA GLN A 7 -9.59 12.58 9.66
C GLN A 7 -9.32 11.35 8.79
N ARG A 8 -9.63 11.47 7.50
CA ARG A 8 -9.22 10.50 6.49
C ARG A 8 -8.63 11.24 5.30
N ALA A 9 -7.41 10.88 4.95
CA ALA A 9 -6.74 11.43 3.79
C ALA A 9 -6.27 10.30 2.87
N SER A 10 -6.36 10.50 1.56
CA SER A 10 -5.74 9.61 0.60
C SER A 10 -4.23 9.72 0.70
N GLN A 11 -3.54 8.57 0.80
CA GLN A 11 -2.09 8.49 0.90
C GLN A 11 -1.39 9.23 -0.24
N MET A 12 -1.93 9.19 -1.46
CA MET A 12 -1.37 9.90 -2.63
C MET A 12 -1.25 11.42 -2.42
N PHE A 13 -2.20 12.03 -1.70
CA PHE A 13 -2.13 13.46 -1.38
C PHE A 13 -1.19 13.74 -0.21
N VAL A 14 -1.20 12.88 0.80
CA VAL A 14 -0.32 13.00 1.97
C VAL A 14 1.14 12.87 1.56
N GLU A 15 1.49 11.89 0.74
CA GLU A 15 2.86 11.69 0.24
C GLU A 15 3.38 12.92 -0.51
N ARG A 16 2.52 13.54 -1.33
CA ARG A 16 2.91 14.77 -2.03
C ARG A 16 3.22 15.92 -1.07
N ILE A 17 2.36 16.14 -0.06
CA ILE A 17 2.57 17.19 0.95
C ILE A 17 3.86 16.92 1.73
N LEU A 18 4.09 15.67 2.14
CA LEU A 18 5.32 15.30 2.85
C LEU A 18 6.55 15.52 2.00
N LYS A 19 6.50 15.17 0.69
CA LYS A 19 7.60 15.42 -0.23
C LYS A 19 7.88 16.91 -0.35
N ASP A 20 6.86 17.73 -0.60
CA ASP A 20 7.00 19.18 -0.76
C ASP A 20 7.59 19.84 0.50
N GLU A 21 7.27 19.32 1.70
CA GLU A 21 7.87 19.76 2.97
C GLU A 21 9.33 19.31 3.13
N LEU A 22 9.66 18.08 2.72
CA LEU A 22 11.03 17.56 2.81
C LEU A 22 11.97 18.26 1.84
N ASP A 23 11.51 18.61 0.64
CA ASP A 23 12.28 19.35 -0.36
C ASP A 23 12.73 20.75 0.15
N GLN A 24 12.09 21.27 1.20
CA GLN A 24 12.43 22.56 1.83
C GLN A 24 13.44 22.44 2.98
N LYS A 25 13.90 21.23 3.29
CA LYS A 25 14.79 20.98 4.46
C LYS A 25 16.22 20.76 3.98
N ASP A 26 17.12 21.67 4.31
CA ASP A 26 18.55 21.57 3.98
C ASP A 26 19.23 20.33 4.58
N CYS A 27 18.63 19.72 5.60
CA CYS A 27 19.16 18.52 6.26
C CYS A 27 18.67 17.21 5.63
N VAL A 28 17.87 17.26 4.57
CA VAL A 28 17.31 16.09 3.89
C VAL A 28 17.83 16.04 2.45
N ASP A 29 18.42 14.91 2.08
CA ASP A 29 18.74 14.56 0.69
C ASP A 29 17.74 13.50 0.21
N LEU A 30 16.74 13.90 -0.56
CA LEU A 30 15.63 13.04 -1.00
C LEU A 30 15.89 12.59 -2.45
N ARG A 31 16.17 11.30 -2.63
CA ARG A 31 16.55 10.70 -3.91
C ARG A 31 15.53 9.68 -4.39
N PHE A 32 14.70 10.04 -5.35
CA PHE A 32 13.84 9.10 -6.08
C PHE A 32 14.61 8.43 -7.23
N GLY A 33 14.18 7.20 -7.59
CA GLY A 33 14.83 6.44 -8.66
C GLY A 33 16.17 5.82 -8.27
N TRP A 34 16.50 5.78 -6.98
CA TRP A 34 17.67 5.11 -6.45
C TRP A 34 17.31 3.81 -5.75
N ARG A 35 18.13 2.82 -5.86
CA ARG A 35 17.98 1.49 -5.25
C ARG A 35 19.18 1.18 -4.35
N LEU A 36 18.91 0.65 -3.16
CA LEU A 36 19.94 0.07 -2.30
C LEU A 36 20.32 -1.30 -2.86
N ASN A 37 21.58 -1.47 -3.28
CA ASN A 37 22.15 -2.73 -3.76
C ASN A 37 22.68 -3.59 -2.60
N GLY A 38 23.20 -2.96 -1.55
CA GLY A 38 23.75 -3.64 -0.40
C GLY A 38 24.29 -2.70 0.66
N PHE A 39 24.70 -3.24 1.78
CA PHE A 39 25.32 -2.50 2.87
C PHE A 39 26.26 -3.38 3.68
N GLU A 40 27.23 -2.73 4.30
CA GLU A 40 28.12 -3.30 5.32
C GLU A 40 28.08 -2.42 6.57
N GLN A 41 28.21 -3.01 7.75
CA GLN A 41 28.24 -2.26 9.00
C GLN A 41 29.40 -2.68 9.91
N ASN A 42 29.85 -1.72 10.71
CA ASN A 42 30.87 -1.95 11.73
C ASN A 42 30.61 -1.03 12.96
N ALA A 43 31.50 -1.01 13.93
CA ALA A 43 31.35 -0.18 15.11
C ALA A 43 31.30 1.34 14.79
N GLY A 44 31.87 1.79 13.67
CA GLY A 44 31.91 3.20 13.26
C GLY A 44 30.67 3.68 12.49
N GLY A 45 29.97 2.80 11.77
CA GLY A 45 28.85 3.21 10.92
C GLY A 45 28.38 2.12 9.96
N VAL A 46 27.64 2.55 8.96
CA VAL A 46 27.15 1.72 7.85
C VAL A 46 27.63 2.33 6.54
N THR A 47 28.16 1.52 5.66
CA THR A 47 28.46 1.88 4.27
C THR A 47 27.42 1.22 3.39
N THR A 48 26.69 2.00 2.62
CA THR A 48 25.68 1.52 1.67
C THR A 48 26.17 1.68 0.24
N GLU A 49 25.75 0.78 -0.64
CA GLU A 49 25.89 0.93 -2.08
C GLU A 49 24.51 1.18 -2.68
N ILE A 50 24.36 2.31 -3.34
CA ILE A 50 23.11 2.74 -3.99
C ILE A 50 23.32 2.92 -5.48
N GLU A 51 22.31 2.65 -6.29
CA GLU A 51 22.30 2.72 -7.74
C GLU A 51 21.19 3.62 -8.23
N ASN A 52 21.54 4.57 -9.09
CA ASN A 52 20.57 5.33 -9.87
C ASN A 52 19.98 4.44 -10.97
N LEU A 53 18.67 4.18 -10.92
CA LEU A 53 18.00 3.26 -11.85
C LEU A 53 17.85 3.81 -13.27
N GLU A 54 18.03 5.10 -13.46
CA GLU A 54 17.95 5.73 -14.78
C GLU A 54 19.33 5.73 -15.48
N THR A 55 20.39 6.04 -14.74
CA THR A 55 21.74 6.18 -15.29
C THR A 55 22.62 4.95 -15.11
N GLY A 56 22.30 4.08 -14.14
CA GLY A 56 23.14 2.97 -13.71
C GLY A 56 24.35 3.41 -12.86
N GLU A 57 24.41 4.66 -12.45
CA GLU A 57 25.46 5.17 -11.57
C GLU A 57 25.39 4.51 -10.20
N ILE A 58 26.56 4.08 -9.71
CA ILE A 58 26.70 3.48 -8.38
C ILE A 58 27.43 4.45 -7.46
N GLU A 59 26.86 4.70 -6.30
CA GLU A 59 27.44 5.55 -5.26
C GLU A 59 27.57 4.78 -3.93
N LYS A 60 28.64 5.05 -3.19
CA LYS A 60 28.79 4.60 -1.80
C LYS A 60 28.45 5.74 -0.85
N VAL A 61 27.52 5.48 0.07
CA VAL A 61 27.12 6.46 1.09
C VAL A 61 27.49 5.92 2.46
N GLU A 62 28.25 6.69 3.22
CA GLU A 62 28.56 6.41 4.62
C GLU A 62 27.59 7.11 5.55
N CYS A 63 27.04 6.38 6.51
CA CYS A 63 26.07 6.90 7.47
C CYS A 63 26.25 6.29 8.87
N GLY A 64 25.71 6.94 9.89
CA GLY A 64 25.73 6.44 11.26
C GLY A 64 24.78 5.27 11.47
N TYR A 65 23.63 5.30 10.79
CA TYR A 65 22.58 4.28 10.86
C TYR A 65 21.90 4.12 9.51
N LEU A 66 21.41 2.91 9.23
CA LEU A 66 20.53 2.61 8.10
C LEU A 66 19.14 2.24 8.63
N VAL A 67 18.10 2.84 8.08
CA VAL A 67 16.70 2.47 8.37
C VAL A 67 16.08 1.83 7.13
N GLY A 68 15.76 0.54 7.22
CA GLY A 68 15.06 -0.21 6.18
C GLY A 68 13.55 -0.11 6.34
N SER A 69 12.91 0.72 5.50
CA SER A 69 11.44 0.84 5.39
C SER A 69 10.95 0.36 4.01
N ASP A 70 11.59 -0.68 3.49
CA ASP A 70 11.48 -1.17 2.12
C ASP A 70 10.38 -2.24 1.93
N GLY A 71 9.39 -2.24 2.84
CA GLY A 71 8.15 -2.98 2.69
C GLY A 71 8.23 -4.48 3.04
N ALA A 72 7.14 -5.19 2.81
CA ALA A 72 6.96 -6.60 3.18
C ALA A 72 8.04 -7.55 2.63
N ARG A 73 8.58 -7.24 1.45
CA ARG A 73 9.63 -8.03 0.80
C ARG A 73 11.04 -7.54 1.12
N SER A 74 11.20 -6.73 2.15
CA SER A 74 12.42 -6.03 2.57
C SER A 74 13.71 -6.77 2.23
N SER A 75 14.54 -6.12 1.45
CA SER A 75 15.90 -6.58 1.13
C SER A 75 16.84 -6.36 2.32
N VAL A 76 16.64 -5.28 3.07
CA VAL A 76 17.42 -4.95 4.28
C VAL A 76 17.20 -6.02 5.35
N ARG A 77 15.94 -6.37 5.65
CA ARG A 77 15.63 -7.45 6.62
C ARG A 77 16.29 -8.76 6.24
N LYS A 78 16.16 -9.17 4.96
CA LYS A 78 16.73 -10.42 4.44
C LYS A 78 18.26 -10.44 4.51
N ALA A 79 18.91 -9.31 4.20
CA ALA A 79 20.36 -9.17 4.29
C ALA A 79 20.87 -9.31 5.73
N LEU A 80 20.06 -8.91 6.72
CA LEU A 80 20.35 -9.13 8.14
C LEU A 80 20.06 -10.57 8.61
N GLY A 81 19.44 -11.42 7.78
CA GLY A 81 18.99 -12.75 8.19
C GLY A 81 17.88 -12.73 9.24
N ILE A 82 17.09 -11.63 9.27
CA ILE A 82 15.95 -11.46 10.19
C ILE A 82 14.72 -12.09 9.53
N GLU A 83 14.08 -13.03 10.24
CA GLU A 83 12.90 -13.73 9.77
C GLU A 83 11.62 -13.13 10.33
N TYR A 84 10.50 -13.39 9.66
CA TYR A 84 9.18 -13.11 10.18
C TYR A 84 8.65 -14.30 10.98
N ASP A 85 8.07 -14.00 12.13
CA ASP A 85 7.22 -14.91 12.89
C ASP A 85 5.76 -14.58 12.64
N GLY A 86 4.88 -15.58 12.66
CA GLY A 86 3.44 -15.38 12.53
C GLY A 86 2.78 -16.25 11.48
N LYS A 87 1.58 -15.88 11.07
CA LYS A 87 0.76 -16.67 10.14
C LYS A 87 0.73 -16.02 8.76
N SER A 88 1.07 -16.78 7.74
CA SER A 88 0.89 -16.37 6.36
C SER A 88 -0.59 -16.37 5.97
N GLY A 89 -0.98 -15.52 5.02
CA GLY A 89 -2.36 -15.43 4.55
C GLY A 89 -2.91 -16.67 3.87
N GLU A 90 -2.05 -17.60 3.48
CA GLU A 90 -2.44 -18.91 2.91
C GLU A 90 -3.18 -19.79 3.91
N GLU A 91 -2.97 -19.58 5.22
CA GLU A 91 -3.64 -20.31 6.29
C GLU A 91 -4.98 -19.71 6.71
N ARG A 92 -5.36 -18.56 6.15
CA ARG A 92 -6.62 -17.87 6.47
C ARG A 92 -7.34 -17.46 5.20
N ASP A 93 -8.54 -17.97 5.01
CA ASP A 93 -9.51 -17.44 4.04
C ASP A 93 -10.06 -16.08 4.55
N PHE A 94 -9.12 -15.18 4.89
CA PHE A 94 -9.43 -13.87 5.42
C PHE A 94 -9.87 -12.95 4.29
N MET A 95 -11.00 -12.29 4.47
CA MET A 95 -11.60 -11.39 3.49
C MET A 95 -11.82 -12.01 2.09
N MET A 96 -12.24 -13.30 2.05
CA MET A 96 -12.64 -14.00 0.82
C MET A 96 -11.51 -14.40 -0.15
N GLY A 97 -10.27 -14.54 0.32
CA GLY A 97 -9.19 -15.10 -0.49
C GLY A 97 -8.52 -14.08 -1.43
N GLN A 98 -8.25 -14.48 -2.67
CA GLN A 98 -7.66 -13.59 -3.65
C GLN A 98 -8.65 -12.55 -4.13
N MET A 99 -8.23 -11.30 -4.16
CA MET A 99 -9.03 -10.17 -4.58
C MET A 99 -8.30 -9.37 -5.65
N LEU A 100 -9.07 -8.58 -6.38
CA LEU A 100 -8.59 -7.57 -7.29
C LEU A 100 -8.80 -6.21 -6.62
N SER A 101 -7.75 -5.46 -6.40
CA SER A 101 -7.81 -4.07 -5.97
C SER A 101 -7.99 -3.19 -7.20
N VAL A 102 -9.10 -2.48 -7.28
CA VAL A 102 -9.48 -1.68 -8.46
C VAL A 102 -9.54 -0.21 -8.10
N TYR A 103 -8.66 0.57 -8.71
CA TYR A 103 -8.69 2.04 -8.68
C TYR A 103 -9.35 2.53 -9.96
N PHE A 104 -10.44 3.30 -9.82
CA PHE A 104 -11.25 3.71 -10.95
C PHE A 104 -11.83 5.11 -10.78
N GLU A 105 -12.20 5.71 -11.90
CA GLU A 105 -12.91 6.97 -11.96
C GLU A 105 -14.33 6.76 -12.47
N ALA A 106 -15.31 7.29 -11.74
CA ALA A 106 -16.74 7.21 -12.03
C ALA A 106 -17.46 8.42 -11.43
N PRO A 107 -17.38 9.62 -12.03
CA PRO A 107 -17.99 10.85 -11.48
C PRO A 107 -19.49 10.73 -11.23
N GLY A 108 -20.21 9.95 -12.06
CA GLY A 108 -21.65 9.71 -11.91
C GLY A 108 -22.05 8.75 -10.77
N LEU A 109 -21.10 8.18 -10.04
CA LEU A 109 -21.42 7.21 -8.98
C LEU A 109 -22.23 7.85 -7.84
N TYR A 110 -21.93 9.07 -7.46
CA TYR A 110 -22.68 9.78 -6.41
C TYR A 110 -24.14 10.05 -6.81
N ASP A 111 -24.40 10.31 -8.10
CA ASP A 111 -25.76 10.53 -8.61
C ASP A 111 -26.60 9.26 -8.53
N VAL A 112 -25.99 8.10 -8.84
CA VAL A 112 -26.65 6.78 -8.71
C VAL A 112 -27.00 6.47 -7.26
N MET A 113 -26.12 6.80 -6.33
CA MET A 113 -26.28 6.49 -4.92
C MET A 113 -27.30 7.37 -4.21
N GLN A 114 -27.66 8.54 -4.79
CA GLN A 114 -28.63 9.49 -4.22
C GLN A 114 -28.34 9.86 -2.75
N THR A 115 -27.06 9.97 -2.39
CA THR A 115 -26.60 10.27 -1.03
C THR A 115 -25.55 11.37 -1.07
N ASP A 116 -25.37 12.06 0.04
CA ASP A 116 -24.23 12.93 0.23
C ASP A 116 -22.94 12.13 0.01
N ALA A 117 -21.93 12.76 -0.55
CA ALA A 117 -20.68 12.09 -0.93
C ALA A 117 -19.93 11.53 0.30
N PRO A 118 -20.15 10.27 0.70
CA PRO A 118 -19.43 9.66 1.81
C PRO A 118 -18.01 9.32 1.38
N TRP A 119 -17.11 9.25 2.35
CA TRP A 119 -15.74 8.81 2.09
C TRP A 119 -15.62 7.29 1.91
N GLN A 120 -16.59 6.53 2.41
CA GLN A 120 -16.69 5.08 2.23
C GLN A 120 -18.15 4.66 2.29
N PHE A 121 -18.53 3.73 1.45
CA PHE A 121 -19.84 3.12 1.44
C PHE A 121 -19.75 1.62 1.22
N HIS A 122 -20.73 0.92 1.78
CA HIS A 122 -20.88 -0.51 1.63
C HIS A 122 -22.13 -0.78 0.80
N SER A 123 -21.94 -1.32 -0.38
CA SER A 123 -23.04 -1.83 -1.18
C SER A 123 -23.38 -3.24 -0.76
N LEU A 124 -24.65 -3.48 -0.49
CA LEU A 124 -25.20 -4.78 -0.12
C LEU A 124 -26.46 -5.01 -0.93
N ASN A 125 -26.43 -5.92 -1.89
CA ASN A 125 -27.56 -6.28 -2.72
C ASN A 125 -27.57 -7.80 -3.00
N PRO A 126 -28.65 -8.36 -3.59
CA PRO A 126 -28.72 -9.80 -3.89
C PRO A 126 -27.60 -10.31 -4.80
N ASP A 127 -27.06 -9.46 -5.64
CA ASP A 127 -26.08 -9.81 -6.67
C ASP A 127 -24.62 -9.68 -6.18
N GLY A 128 -24.43 -9.08 -4.98
CA GLY A 128 -23.10 -8.95 -4.41
C GLY A 128 -22.97 -7.94 -3.29
N ARG A 129 -21.74 -7.83 -2.80
CA ARG A 129 -21.34 -6.86 -1.79
C ARG A 129 -20.01 -6.25 -2.15
N ALA A 130 -19.85 -4.96 -1.88
CA ALA A 130 -18.59 -4.25 -2.03
C ALA A 130 -18.42 -3.19 -0.95
N SER A 131 -17.16 -2.92 -0.61
CA SER A 131 -16.75 -1.70 0.06
C SER A 131 -16.10 -0.80 -0.96
N ILE A 132 -16.62 0.41 -1.13
CA ILE A 132 -16.10 1.39 -2.08
C ILE A 132 -15.63 2.60 -1.29
N VAL A 133 -14.40 3.00 -1.52
CA VAL A 133 -13.71 4.09 -0.81
C VAL A 133 -13.53 5.25 -1.77
N ALA A 134 -14.05 6.42 -1.41
CA ALA A 134 -13.78 7.65 -2.12
C ALA A 134 -12.37 8.16 -1.81
N LEU A 135 -11.60 8.52 -2.83
CA LEU A 135 -10.22 8.96 -2.68
C LEU A 135 -10.05 10.47 -2.74
N ASP A 136 -10.86 11.15 -3.55
CA ASP A 136 -10.75 12.59 -3.78
C ASP A 136 -12.05 13.37 -3.55
N GLY A 137 -13.15 12.67 -3.23
CA GLY A 137 -14.47 13.26 -3.06
C GLY A 137 -15.10 13.83 -4.35
N LYS A 138 -14.52 13.53 -5.53
CA LYS A 138 -14.94 14.07 -6.82
C LYS A 138 -15.34 13.01 -7.84
N GLY A 139 -14.79 11.82 -7.74
CA GLY A 139 -15.13 10.77 -8.70
C GLY A 139 -14.11 9.65 -8.76
N LYS A 140 -13.05 9.67 -7.96
CA LYS A 140 -12.05 8.61 -7.89
C LYS A 140 -12.29 7.71 -6.69
N PHE A 141 -12.30 6.42 -6.97
CA PHE A 141 -12.69 5.40 -6.00
C PHE A 141 -11.73 4.22 -6.00
N LEU A 142 -11.72 3.51 -4.87
CA LEU A 142 -11.06 2.23 -4.69
C LEU A 142 -12.08 1.20 -4.23
N THR A 143 -12.05 0.01 -4.83
CA THR A 143 -12.83 -1.15 -4.38
C THR A 143 -12.02 -2.44 -4.49
N TRP A 144 -12.53 -3.49 -3.88
CA TRP A 144 -11.95 -4.82 -3.97
C TRP A 144 -13.00 -5.80 -4.51
N ALA A 145 -12.67 -6.43 -5.63
CA ALA A 145 -13.47 -7.48 -6.25
C ALA A 145 -12.90 -8.85 -5.89
N LYS A 146 -13.76 -9.77 -5.47
CA LYS A 146 -13.35 -11.16 -5.25
C LYS A 146 -12.99 -11.80 -6.58
N LEU A 147 -11.85 -12.49 -6.62
CA LEU A 147 -11.49 -13.36 -7.74
C LEU A 147 -12.07 -14.76 -7.50
N GLU A 148 -12.81 -15.26 -8.46
CA GLU A 148 -13.28 -16.64 -8.43
C GLU A 148 -12.15 -17.60 -8.88
N PRO A 149 -12.18 -18.85 -8.42
CA PRO A 149 -11.17 -19.83 -8.82
C PRO A 149 -11.03 -19.93 -10.34
N GLY A 150 -9.81 -19.78 -10.85
CA GLY A 150 -9.49 -19.84 -12.27
C GLY A 150 -9.62 -18.52 -13.03
N GLN A 151 -10.02 -17.44 -12.39
CA GLN A 151 -9.95 -16.10 -12.97
C GLN A 151 -8.52 -15.56 -12.90
N ASP A 152 -8.10 -14.96 -14.02
CA ASP A 152 -6.81 -14.29 -14.11
C ASP A 152 -6.98 -12.80 -13.80
N ALA A 153 -6.30 -12.34 -12.76
CA ALA A 153 -6.34 -10.96 -12.30
C ALA A 153 -5.78 -9.95 -13.31
N GLU A 154 -4.90 -10.38 -14.23
CA GLU A 154 -4.29 -9.50 -15.22
C GLU A 154 -5.20 -9.21 -16.40
N THR A 155 -6.10 -10.14 -16.70
CA THR A 155 -7.00 -10.06 -17.87
C THR A 155 -8.45 -9.76 -17.52
N LEU A 156 -8.81 -9.85 -16.23
CA LEU A 156 -10.18 -9.63 -15.78
C LEU A 156 -10.59 -8.15 -15.90
N ASP A 157 -11.67 -7.90 -16.64
CA ASP A 157 -12.35 -6.59 -16.62
C ASP A 157 -13.17 -6.45 -15.31
N PRO A 158 -12.85 -5.50 -14.44
CA PRO A 158 -13.57 -5.33 -13.18
C PRO A 158 -14.91 -4.58 -13.29
N ARG A 159 -15.20 -3.94 -14.45
CA ARG A 159 -16.42 -3.12 -14.64
C ARG A 159 -17.71 -3.88 -14.41
N PRO A 160 -17.91 -5.09 -14.95
CA PRO A 160 -19.13 -5.86 -14.71
C PRO A 160 -19.36 -6.17 -13.22
N TYR A 161 -18.29 -6.39 -12.45
CA TYR A 161 -18.39 -6.56 -11.00
C TYR A 161 -18.86 -5.28 -10.34
N ILE A 162 -18.25 -4.13 -10.69
CA ILE A 162 -18.60 -2.83 -10.11
C ILE A 162 -20.05 -2.48 -10.42
N TRP A 163 -20.50 -2.61 -11.68
CA TRP A 163 -21.90 -2.37 -12.07
C TRP A 163 -22.89 -3.23 -11.28
N ARG A 164 -22.59 -4.51 -11.12
CA ARG A 164 -23.42 -5.43 -10.35
C ARG A 164 -23.55 -5.00 -8.89
N VAL A 165 -22.47 -4.62 -8.25
CA VAL A 165 -22.52 -4.23 -6.83
C VAL A 165 -23.11 -2.85 -6.59
N ILE A 166 -23.01 -1.92 -7.54
CA ILE A 166 -23.67 -0.61 -7.44
C ILE A 166 -25.13 -0.65 -7.95
N GLY A 167 -25.52 -1.69 -8.69
CA GLY A 167 -26.87 -1.84 -9.25
C GLY A 167 -27.16 -0.98 -10.47
N ALA A 168 -26.15 -0.44 -11.14
CA ALA A 168 -26.31 0.42 -12.31
C ALA A 168 -25.09 0.34 -13.24
N GLU A 169 -25.32 0.38 -14.56
CA GLU A 169 -24.27 0.54 -15.56
C GLU A 169 -24.00 2.02 -15.80
N ILE A 170 -22.89 2.50 -15.31
CA ILE A 170 -22.41 3.88 -15.48
C ILE A 170 -21.04 3.88 -16.17
N PRO A 171 -20.62 4.99 -16.76
CA PRO A 171 -19.26 5.14 -17.26
C PRO A 171 -18.23 4.94 -16.13
N ILE A 172 -17.28 4.02 -16.36
CA ILE A 172 -16.18 3.70 -15.46
C ILE A 172 -14.89 3.69 -16.24
N ASP A 173 -13.93 4.49 -15.81
CA ASP A 173 -12.55 4.42 -16.29
C ASP A 173 -11.69 3.70 -15.24
N VAL A 174 -11.15 2.54 -15.62
CA VAL A 174 -10.29 1.73 -14.75
C VAL A 174 -8.87 2.26 -14.84
N LEU A 175 -8.43 2.96 -13.82
CA LEU A 175 -7.10 3.58 -13.76
C LEU A 175 -6.01 2.56 -13.38
N SER A 176 -6.34 1.59 -12.53
CA SER A 176 -5.46 0.49 -12.17
C SER A 176 -6.26 -0.68 -11.61
N SER A 177 -5.82 -1.89 -11.95
CA SER A 177 -6.38 -3.14 -11.44
C SER A 177 -5.23 -4.07 -11.12
N LYS A 178 -5.13 -4.52 -9.86
CA LYS A 178 -3.99 -5.35 -9.41
C LYS A 178 -4.45 -6.45 -8.46
N PRO A 179 -3.85 -7.64 -8.55
CA PRO A 179 -4.06 -8.69 -7.56
C PRO A 179 -3.75 -8.17 -6.17
N TRP A 180 -4.60 -8.50 -5.22
CA TRP A 180 -4.42 -8.16 -3.83
C TRP A 180 -4.85 -9.32 -2.94
N GLN A 181 -4.04 -9.63 -1.96
CA GLN A 181 -4.32 -10.67 -0.99
C GLN A 181 -4.20 -10.08 0.41
N ALA A 182 -5.29 -10.17 1.17
CA ALA A 182 -5.26 -9.86 2.59
C ALA A 182 -4.74 -11.06 3.40
N GLY A 183 -4.26 -10.80 4.60
CA GLY A 183 -4.16 -11.86 5.59
C GLY A 183 -2.77 -12.23 6.05
N LEU A 184 -1.75 -11.41 5.75
CA LEU A 184 -0.47 -11.56 6.42
C LEU A 184 -0.57 -10.92 7.81
N SER A 185 -0.22 -11.69 8.85
CA SER A 185 -0.03 -11.20 10.21
C SER A 185 1.31 -11.70 10.69
N LEU A 186 2.35 -10.93 10.37
CA LEU A 186 3.75 -11.29 10.55
C LEU A 186 4.46 -10.19 11.32
N VAL A 187 5.37 -10.58 12.20
CA VAL A 187 6.24 -9.66 12.94
C VAL A 187 7.67 -10.19 12.83
N ALA A 188 8.62 -9.32 12.52
CA ALA A 188 10.02 -9.69 12.50
C ALA A 188 10.50 -10.09 13.93
N ASN A 189 11.30 -11.13 14.01
CA ASN A 189 11.84 -11.60 15.29
C ASN A 189 12.87 -10.63 15.91
N GLU A 190 13.44 -9.74 15.09
CA GLU A 190 14.28 -8.63 15.51
C GLU A 190 13.92 -7.37 14.73
N PHE A 191 13.98 -6.19 15.36
CA PHE A 191 13.68 -4.90 14.73
C PHE A 191 14.94 -4.10 14.40
N GLN A 192 16.06 -4.53 14.92
CA GLN A 192 17.35 -3.86 14.78
C GLN A 192 18.47 -4.89 14.93
N ARG A 193 19.52 -4.74 14.13
CA ARG A 193 20.79 -5.41 14.34
C ARG A 193 21.92 -4.42 14.19
N ASP A 194 22.61 -4.14 15.32
CA ASP A 194 23.63 -3.10 15.45
C ASP A 194 23.13 -1.73 14.97
N ARG A 195 23.61 -1.25 13.83
CA ARG A 195 23.30 0.08 13.29
C ARG A 195 22.24 0.07 12.19
N VAL A 196 21.66 -1.08 11.90
CA VAL A 196 20.61 -1.23 10.90
C VAL A 196 19.28 -1.50 11.59
N ILE A 197 18.32 -0.61 11.37
CA ILE A 197 16.98 -0.60 11.97
C ILE A 197 15.95 -0.90 10.90
N LEU A 198 14.93 -1.69 11.22
CA LEU A 198 13.80 -1.95 10.34
C LEU A 198 12.58 -1.17 10.81
N ALA A 199 11.74 -0.71 9.87
CA ALA A 199 10.53 0.02 10.16
C ALA A 199 9.39 -0.29 9.18
N GLY A 200 8.15 0.02 9.57
CA GLY A 200 6.96 -0.20 8.75
C GLY A 200 6.77 -1.67 8.39
N ASP A 201 6.33 -1.94 7.16
CA ASP A 201 6.09 -3.30 6.67
C ASP A 201 7.34 -4.19 6.60
N ALA A 202 8.54 -3.61 6.68
CA ALA A 202 9.77 -4.39 6.82
C ALA A 202 9.87 -5.12 8.17
N VAL A 203 9.15 -4.64 9.18
CA VAL A 203 9.12 -5.18 10.55
C VAL A 203 7.85 -5.97 10.83
N HIS A 204 6.71 -5.47 10.39
CA HIS A 204 5.42 -6.09 10.71
C HIS A 204 4.40 -5.90 9.60
N LEU A 205 3.60 -6.93 9.41
CA LEU A 205 2.47 -6.94 8.50
C LEU A 205 1.20 -7.24 9.28
N PHE A 206 0.20 -6.41 9.13
CA PHE A 206 -1.09 -6.60 9.77
C PHE A 206 -2.18 -6.86 8.74
N THR A 207 -3.19 -7.59 9.17
CA THR A 207 -4.43 -7.70 8.39
C THR A 207 -5.10 -6.33 8.35
N PRO A 208 -5.72 -5.93 7.22
CA PRO A 208 -6.35 -4.62 7.05
C PRO A 208 -7.68 -4.51 7.82
N THR A 209 -7.71 -4.97 9.06
CA THR A 209 -8.88 -4.91 9.95
C THR A 209 -8.62 -3.88 11.02
N GLY A 210 -9.36 -2.79 10.96
CA GLY A 210 -9.23 -1.69 11.88
C GLY A 210 -8.01 -0.84 11.52
N GLY A 211 -8.15 0.12 10.65
CA GLY A 211 -7.15 1.16 10.44
C GLY A 211 -7.16 2.11 11.62
N PHE A 212 -6.43 1.80 12.66
CA PHE A 212 -6.24 2.64 13.83
C PHE A 212 -4.85 3.26 13.77
#